data_04af5de316a1be7f9024158b198d50ef
#
_entry.id   04af5de316a1be7f9024158b198d50ef
#
_cell.length_a   1.000
_cell.length_b   1.000
_cell.length_c   1.000
_cell.angle_alpha   90.00
_cell.angle_beta   90.00
_cell.angle_gamma   90.00
#
_symmetry.space_group_name_H-M   'P 1'
#
loop_
_entity.id
_entity.type
_entity.pdbx_description
1 polymer ?
#
loop_
_entity_poly.entity_id
_entity_poly.type
_entity_poly.pdbx_seq_one_letter_code
_entity_poly.pdbx_strand_id
1 'polypeptide(L)'
;MKDEYKNLREDVLDEEEAIEETLERIYEVRAKFDPQIKDYLTEPAMGTYLMNFYNGIENILKRISKEYYLTMPKGESWHKELLVLSFNPPKGKIPILNQGIVERLHPYRNFRHRFISGYGFQLRGEKMLELVDNIEPLWIDIKKAISDFWDKL
;
A
#
# COMPACT_ATOMS: atom_id res chain seq x y z
N MET A 1 24.06 -0.73 -4.48
CA MET A 1 23.46 -0.12 -3.25
C MET A 1 24.56 0.11 -2.22
N LYS A 2 24.53 1.26 -1.57
CA LYS A 2 25.49 1.59 -0.54
C LYS A 2 25.19 0.82 0.74
N ASP A 3 26.25 0.44 1.50
CA ASP A 3 26.12 -0.32 2.75
C ASP A 3 25.26 0.40 3.80
N GLU A 4 25.24 1.74 3.78
CA GLU A 4 24.44 2.53 4.73
C GLU A 4 22.93 2.26 4.63
N TYR A 5 22.45 1.72 3.50
CA TYR A 5 21.04 1.43 3.26
C TYR A 5 20.69 -0.05 3.41
N LYS A 6 21.62 -0.88 3.83
CA LYS A 6 21.40 -2.32 3.97
C LYS A 6 20.28 -2.65 4.94
N ASN A 7 20.29 -2.01 6.12
CA ASN A 7 19.24 -2.23 7.12
C ASN A 7 17.88 -1.73 6.65
N LEU A 8 17.86 -0.59 5.98
CA LEU A 8 16.63 -0.06 5.39
C LEU A 8 16.04 -1.05 4.40
N ARG A 9 16.87 -1.62 3.54
CA ARG A 9 16.43 -2.62 2.56
C ARG A 9 15.86 -3.86 3.25
N GLU A 10 16.51 -4.35 4.28
CA GLU A 10 16.02 -5.51 5.05
C GLU A 10 14.66 -5.22 5.68
N ASP A 11 14.48 -4.03 6.28
CA ASP A 11 13.20 -3.62 6.85
C ASP A 11 12.10 -3.52 5.79
N VAL A 12 12.43 -3.02 4.61
CA VAL A 12 11.47 -2.94 3.49
C VAL A 12 11.12 -4.34 2.99
N LEU A 13 12.08 -5.25 2.91
CA LEU A 13 11.82 -6.64 2.52
C LEU A 13 10.85 -7.32 3.50
N ASP A 14 10.98 -7.07 4.79
CA ASP A 14 10.07 -7.61 5.79
C ASP A 14 8.64 -7.10 5.57
N GLU A 15 8.49 -5.81 5.22
CA GLU A 15 7.17 -5.25 4.88
C GLU A 15 6.62 -5.87 3.59
N GLU A 16 7.46 -6.09 2.57
CA GLU A 16 7.05 -6.75 1.34
C GLU A 16 6.52 -8.16 1.61
N GLU A 17 7.19 -8.93 2.47
CA GLU A 17 6.74 -10.27 2.85
C GLU A 17 5.38 -10.23 3.57
N ALA A 18 5.20 -9.26 4.47
CA ALA A 18 3.92 -9.07 5.17
C ALA A 18 2.79 -8.68 4.20
N ILE A 19 3.09 -7.85 3.20
CA ILE A 19 2.13 -7.50 2.16
C ILE A 19 1.75 -8.74 1.34
N GLU A 20 2.73 -9.56 0.95
CA GLU A 20 2.46 -10.77 0.17
C GLU A 20 1.59 -11.77 0.94
N GLU A 21 1.82 -11.91 2.23
CA GLU A 21 0.96 -12.72 3.09
C GLU A 21 -0.47 -12.17 3.15
N THR A 22 -0.60 -10.86 3.26
CA THR A 22 -1.91 -10.17 3.21
C THR A 22 -2.62 -10.43 1.89
N LEU A 23 -1.91 -10.38 0.76
CA LEU A 23 -2.49 -10.68 -0.56
C LEU A 23 -3.00 -12.12 -0.65
N GLU A 24 -2.28 -13.08 -0.10
CA GLU A 24 -2.75 -14.47 -0.06
C GLU A 24 -4.09 -14.57 0.68
N ARG A 25 -4.24 -13.86 1.81
CA ARG A 25 -5.49 -13.79 2.55
C ARG A 25 -6.62 -13.13 1.73
N ILE A 26 -6.30 -12.07 1.01
CA ILE A 26 -7.27 -11.41 0.12
C ILE A 26 -7.77 -12.39 -0.94
N TYR A 27 -6.90 -13.18 -1.56
CA TYR A 27 -7.29 -14.14 -2.57
C TYR A 27 -8.16 -15.27 -2.00
N GLU A 28 -7.85 -15.74 -0.80
CA GLU A 28 -8.68 -16.74 -0.10
C GLU A 28 -10.09 -16.19 0.17
N VAL A 29 -10.19 -14.98 0.67
CA VAL A 29 -11.48 -14.32 0.93
C VAL A 29 -12.23 -14.08 -0.37
N ARG A 30 -11.51 -13.62 -1.41
CA ARG A 30 -12.09 -13.36 -2.74
C ARG A 30 -12.75 -14.61 -3.32
N ALA A 31 -12.11 -15.77 -3.16
CA ALA A 31 -12.63 -17.05 -3.66
C ALA A 31 -13.96 -17.45 -2.99
N LYS A 32 -14.21 -16.99 -1.78
CA LYS A 32 -15.42 -17.28 -1.02
C LYS A 32 -16.49 -16.19 -1.12
N PHE A 33 -16.16 -15.07 -1.72
CA PHE A 33 -17.02 -13.89 -1.75
C PHE A 33 -18.06 -14.00 -2.87
N ASP A 34 -19.33 -13.81 -2.52
CA ASP A 34 -20.44 -13.68 -3.46
C ASP A 34 -21.08 -12.30 -3.26
N PRO A 35 -21.00 -11.38 -4.25
CA PRO A 35 -21.53 -10.03 -4.10
C PRO A 35 -23.06 -9.99 -3.96
N GLN A 36 -23.77 -11.07 -4.33
CA GLN A 36 -25.22 -11.15 -4.22
C GLN A 36 -25.69 -11.55 -2.82
N ILE A 37 -24.78 -12.08 -1.99
CA ILE A 37 -25.08 -12.51 -0.63
C ILE A 37 -24.37 -11.56 0.34
N LYS A 38 -25.15 -10.93 1.22
CA LYS A 38 -24.56 -10.12 2.27
C LYS A 38 -23.97 -11.03 3.35
N ASP A 39 -22.64 -11.02 3.45
CA ASP A 39 -21.89 -11.88 4.35
C ASP A 39 -21.15 -11.05 5.37
N TYR A 40 -21.56 -11.17 6.64
CA TYR A 40 -20.94 -10.41 7.74
C TYR A 40 -19.55 -10.93 8.15
N LEU A 41 -19.12 -12.06 7.61
CA LEU A 41 -17.78 -12.60 7.86
C LEU A 41 -16.81 -12.24 6.76
N THR A 42 -17.21 -12.44 5.50
CA THR A 42 -16.34 -12.27 4.33
C THR A 42 -16.10 -10.80 3.99
N GLU A 43 -17.13 -9.96 3.99
CA GLU A 43 -16.99 -8.55 3.66
C GLU A 43 -16.08 -7.80 4.63
N PRO A 44 -16.26 -7.89 5.97
CA PRO A 44 -15.35 -7.22 6.91
C PRO A 44 -13.94 -7.76 6.83
N ALA A 45 -13.73 -9.06 6.60
CA ALA A 45 -12.40 -9.64 6.44
C ALA A 45 -11.70 -9.06 5.21
N MET A 46 -12.40 -8.97 4.08
CA MET A 46 -11.88 -8.36 2.86
C MET A 46 -11.46 -6.91 3.10
N GLY A 47 -12.31 -6.13 3.78
CA GLY A 47 -12.01 -4.75 4.13
C GLY A 47 -10.78 -4.60 5.01
N THR A 48 -10.64 -5.47 6.02
CA THR A 48 -9.48 -5.49 6.90
C THR A 48 -8.19 -5.76 6.12
N TYR A 49 -8.20 -6.73 5.21
CA TYR A 49 -7.00 -7.07 4.44
C TYR A 49 -6.66 -6.00 3.41
N LEU A 50 -7.66 -5.34 2.79
CA LEU A 50 -7.40 -4.20 1.91
C LEU A 50 -6.76 -3.04 2.69
N MET A 51 -7.24 -2.76 3.90
CA MET A 51 -6.64 -1.78 4.78
C MET A 51 -5.19 -2.17 5.13
N ASN A 52 -4.95 -3.42 5.46
CA ASN A 52 -3.61 -3.92 5.80
C ASN A 52 -2.65 -3.82 4.62
N PHE A 53 -3.12 -4.08 3.40
CA PHE A 53 -2.32 -3.87 2.19
C PHE A 53 -1.83 -2.43 2.10
N TYR A 54 -2.73 -1.47 2.20
CA TYR A 54 -2.34 -0.06 2.10
C TYR A 54 -1.46 0.38 3.26
N ASN A 55 -1.73 -0.10 4.49
CA ASN A 55 -0.87 0.17 5.63
C ASN A 55 0.56 -0.33 5.39
N GLY A 56 0.72 -1.50 4.79
CA GLY A 56 2.03 -2.03 4.42
C GLY A 56 2.76 -1.14 3.44
N ILE A 57 2.06 -0.64 2.41
CA ILE A 57 2.64 0.32 1.46
C ILE A 57 3.09 1.58 2.19
N GLU A 58 2.25 2.15 3.05
CA GLU A 58 2.62 3.33 3.83
C GLU A 58 3.82 3.08 4.74
N ASN A 59 3.93 1.91 5.34
CA ASN A 59 5.07 1.56 6.18
C ASN A 59 6.38 1.59 5.38
N ILE A 60 6.36 1.08 4.16
CA ILE A 60 7.53 1.15 3.27
C ILE A 60 7.88 2.61 2.97
N LEU A 61 6.88 3.41 2.57
CA LEU A 61 7.11 4.81 2.23
C LEU A 61 7.59 5.65 3.43
N LYS A 62 7.08 5.37 4.62
CA LYS A 62 7.55 6.02 5.85
C LYS A 62 9.02 5.74 6.12
N ARG A 63 9.45 4.50 5.96
CA ARG A 63 10.86 4.11 6.17
C ARG A 63 11.77 4.81 5.16
N ILE A 64 11.38 4.82 3.90
CA ILE A 64 12.14 5.50 2.84
C ILE A 64 12.20 7.01 3.11
N SER A 65 11.08 7.61 3.50
CA SER A 65 11.02 9.04 3.80
C SER A 65 11.90 9.41 4.98
N LYS A 66 11.83 8.65 6.06
CA LYS A 66 12.59 8.90 7.27
C LYS A 66 14.10 8.68 7.08
N GLU A 67 14.48 7.58 6.47
CA GLU A 67 15.87 7.12 6.46
C GLU A 67 16.64 7.51 5.20
N TYR A 68 15.96 7.74 4.07
CA TYR A 68 16.60 8.13 2.83
C TYR A 68 16.27 9.56 2.41
N TYR A 69 14.98 9.94 2.36
CA TYR A 69 14.61 11.30 2.00
C TYR A 69 14.91 12.30 3.12
N LEU A 70 15.04 11.82 4.35
CA LEU A 70 15.29 12.62 5.55
C LEU A 70 14.23 13.71 5.76
N THR A 71 13.00 13.37 5.37
CA THR A 71 11.83 14.24 5.44
C THR A 71 10.63 13.37 5.80
N MET A 72 9.86 13.79 6.80
CA MET A 72 8.66 13.06 7.19
C MET A 72 7.48 14.03 7.23
N PRO A 73 6.45 13.82 6.39
CA PRO A 73 5.26 14.66 6.42
C PRO A 73 4.56 14.63 7.76
N LYS A 74 4.04 15.79 8.18
CA LYS A 74 3.30 15.98 9.42
C LYS A 74 2.02 16.76 9.13
N GLY A 75 1.05 16.68 10.05
CA GLY A 75 -0.22 17.37 9.91
C GLY A 75 -1.32 16.50 9.31
N GLU A 76 -2.45 17.11 9.02
CA GLU A 76 -3.65 16.36 8.59
C GLU A 76 -3.50 15.69 7.22
N SER A 77 -2.67 16.25 6.34
CA SER A 77 -2.47 15.76 4.97
C SER A 77 -1.28 14.83 4.82
N TRP A 78 -0.72 14.31 5.91
CA TRP A 78 0.54 13.56 5.84
C TRP A 78 0.46 12.31 4.94
N HIS A 79 -0.69 11.64 4.86
CA HIS A 79 -0.88 10.49 3.98
C HIS A 79 -0.71 10.86 2.50
N LYS A 80 -1.29 11.99 2.08
CA LYS A 80 -1.16 12.49 0.72
C LYS A 80 0.27 12.94 0.42
N GLU A 81 0.87 13.65 1.35
CA GLU A 81 2.24 14.16 1.21
C GLU A 81 3.25 13.02 1.12
N LEU A 82 3.01 11.94 1.86
CA LEU A 82 3.85 10.74 1.81
C LEU A 82 3.84 10.14 0.40
N LEU A 83 2.67 10.03 -0.21
CA LEU A 83 2.54 9.56 -1.60
C LEU A 83 3.22 10.50 -2.60
N VAL A 84 3.09 11.82 -2.40
CA VAL A 84 3.76 12.79 -3.27
C VAL A 84 5.28 12.66 -3.18
N LEU A 85 5.84 12.51 -1.98
CA LEU A 85 7.28 12.30 -1.79
C LEU A 85 7.79 11.07 -2.53
N SER A 86 6.98 10.03 -2.64
CA SER A 86 7.41 8.77 -3.27
C SER A 86 7.75 8.93 -4.76
N PHE A 87 7.11 9.86 -5.46
CA PHE A 87 7.41 10.13 -6.89
C PHE A 87 8.04 11.51 -7.12
N ASN A 88 7.95 12.42 -6.16
CA ASN A 88 8.53 13.76 -6.24
C ASN A 88 9.33 14.07 -4.95
N PRO A 89 10.46 13.37 -4.76
CA PRO A 89 11.26 13.53 -3.54
C PRO A 89 12.07 14.82 -3.54
N PRO A 90 12.74 15.16 -2.42
CA PRO A 90 13.64 16.28 -2.38
C PRO A 90 14.73 16.20 -3.46
N LYS A 91 15.26 17.35 -3.85
CA LYS A 91 16.28 17.47 -4.89
C LYS A 91 17.48 16.57 -4.58
N GLY A 92 17.91 15.82 -5.57
CA GLY A 92 19.05 14.90 -5.47
C GLY A 92 18.69 13.52 -4.95
N LYS A 93 17.43 13.28 -4.62
CA LYS A 93 16.97 11.96 -4.17
C LYS A 93 16.24 11.20 -5.28
N ILE A 94 16.30 9.87 -5.19
CA ILE A 94 15.70 8.97 -6.18
C ILE A 94 14.25 8.68 -5.78
N PRO A 95 13.26 8.85 -6.69
CA PRO A 95 11.89 8.45 -6.40
C PRO A 95 11.77 6.93 -6.29
N ILE A 96 11.03 6.45 -5.31
CA ILE A 96 10.78 5.01 -5.16
C ILE A 96 9.62 4.53 -6.01
N LEU A 97 8.62 5.38 -6.22
CA LEU A 97 7.47 5.10 -7.08
C LEU A 97 7.40 6.14 -8.19
N ASN A 98 6.50 5.92 -9.15
CA ASN A 98 6.17 6.92 -10.16
C ASN A 98 4.75 7.43 -9.96
N GLN A 99 4.40 8.52 -10.64
CA GLN A 99 3.09 9.15 -10.51
C GLN A 99 1.95 8.20 -10.91
N GLY A 100 2.14 7.39 -11.93
CA GLY A 100 1.12 6.43 -12.37
C GLY A 100 0.77 5.40 -11.31
N ILE A 101 1.77 4.86 -10.62
CA ILE A 101 1.56 3.94 -9.49
C ILE A 101 0.85 4.65 -8.34
N VAL A 102 1.25 5.88 -8.02
CA VAL A 102 0.62 6.66 -6.95
C VAL A 102 -0.85 6.93 -7.26
N GLU A 103 -1.19 7.25 -8.51
CA GLU A 103 -2.59 7.42 -8.92
C GLU A 103 -3.41 6.14 -8.71
N ARG A 104 -2.82 4.97 -8.97
CA ARG A 104 -3.46 3.67 -8.73
C ARG A 104 -3.59 3.33 -7.25
N LEU A 105 -2.78 3.92 -6.39
CA LEU A 105 -2.87 3.76 -4.93
C LEU A 105 -3.94 4.62 -4.29
N HIS A 106 -4.36 5.72 -4.90
CA HIS A 106 -5.36 6.63 -4.32
C HIS A 106 -6.67 5.94 -3.91
N PRO A 107 -7.26 5.02 -4.72
CA PRO A 107 -8.47 4.32 -4.31
C PRO A 107 -8.27 3.50 -3.03
N TYR A 108 -7.10 2.90 -2.85
CA TYR A 108 -6.78 2.12 -1.63
C TYR A 108 -6.61 3.02 -0.41
N ARG A 109 -5.97 4.18 -0.58
CA ARG A 109 -5.87 5.18 0.48
C ARG A 109 -7.26 5.68 0.89
N ASN A 110 -8.09 5.98 -0.08
CA ASN A 110 -9.47 6.44 0.16
C ASN A 110 -10.28 5.36 0.89
N PHE A 111 -10.12 4.10 0.48
CA PHE A 111 -10.78 2.98 1.13
C PHE A 111 -10.33 2.85 2.59
N ARG A 112 -9.02 2.91 2.85
CA ARG A 112 -8.48 2.87 4.22
C ARG A 112 -9.08 3.97 5.09
N HIS A 113 -9.14 5.18 4.56
CA HIS A 113 -9.71 6.32 5.28
C HIS A 113 -11.18 6.07 5.66
N ARG A 114 -11.99 5.59 4.72
CA ARG A 114 -13.40 5.26 4.98
C ARG A 114 -13.55 4.10 5.95
N PHE A 115 -12.70 3.08 5.83
CA PHE A 115 -12.74 1.90 6.70
C PHE A 115 -12.46 2.26 8.15
N ILE A 116 -11.51 3.16 8.40
CA ILE A 116 -11.16 3.61 9.75
C ILE A 116 -12.19 4.57 10.31
N SER A 117 -12.67 5.52 9.49
CA SER A 117 -13.61 6.57 9.91
C SER A 117 -15.06 6.11 9.89
N GLY A 118 -15.38 5.12 9.07
CA GLY A 118 -16.72 4.58 8.92
C GLY A 118 -16.91 3.31 9.74
N TYR A 119 -18.07 2.72 9.58
CA TYR A 119 -18.41 1.47 10.24
C TYR A 119 -18.29 0.33 9.24
N GLY A 120 -17.59 -0.74 9.61
CA GLY A 120 -17.36 -1.89 8.74
C GLY A 120 -18.62 -2.47 8.09
N PHE A 121 -19.77 -2.36 8.76
CA PHE A 121 -21.05 -2.85 8.23
C PHE A 121 -21.60 -1.99 7.07
N GLN A 122 -21.04 -0.79 6.82
CA GLN A 122 -21.43 0.08 5.71
C GLN A 122 -20.60 -0.17 4.47
N LEU A 123 -19.66 -1.11 4.50
CA LEU A 123 -18.84 -1.44 3.36
C LEU A 123 -19.69 -2.07 2.24
N ARG A 124 -19.40 -1.64 1.01
CA ARG A 124 -20.05 -2.21 -0.19
C ARG A 124 -19.13 -3.22 -0.84
N GLY A 125 -19.56 -4.46 -0.89
CA GLY A 125 -18.78 -5.55 -1.47
C GLY A 125 -18.36 -5.30 -2.92
N GLU A 126 -19.24 -4.69 -3.73
CA GLU A 126 -18.95 -4.38 -5.13
C GLU A 126 -17.74 -3.47 -5.31
N LYS A 127 -17.62 -2.43 -4.46
CA LYS A 127 -16.47 -1.51 -4.50
C LYS A 127 -15.19 -2.19 -4.04
N MET A 128 -15.29 -3.07 -3.05
CA MET A 128 -14.14 -3.84 -2.58
C MET A 128 -13.65 -4.82 -3.64
N LEU A 129 -14.55 -5.42 -4.41
CA LEU A 129 -14.18 -6.32 -5.50
C LEU A 129 -13.32 -5.65 -6.56
N GLU A 130 -13.64 -4.42 -6.94
CA GLU A 130 -12.84 -3.67 -7.90
C GLU A 130 -11.42 -3.47 -7.38
N LEU A 131 -11.27 -3.12 -6.11
CA LEU A 131 -9.95 -2.97 -5.48
C LEU A 131 -9.20 -4.30 -5.42
N VAL A 132 -9.87 -5.38 -5.04
CA VAL A 132 -9.28 -6.71 -4.96
C VAL A 132 -8.84 -7.21 -6.33
N ASP A 133 -9.66 -7.01 -7.35
CA ASP A 133 -9.36 -7.51 -8.71
C ASP A 133 -8.20 -6.74 -9.36
N ASN A 134 -7.92 -5.52 -8.91
CA ASN A 134 -6.83 -4.70 -9.43
C ASN A 134 -5.56 -4.73 -8.56
N ILE A 135 -5.57 -5.44 -7.44
CA ILE A 135 -4.46 -5.37 -6.47
C ILE A 135 -3.21 -6.12 -6.95
N GLU A 136 -3.35 -7.25 -7.60
CA GLU A 136 -2.22 -8.06 -8.03
C GLU A 136 -1.33 -7.34 -9.05
N PRO A 137 -1.87 -6.83 -10.18
CA PRO A 137 -1.03 -6.09 -11.11
C PRO A 137 -0.42 -4.83 -10.48
N LEU A 138 -1.13 -4.16 -9.60
CA LEU A 138 -0.59 -3.01 -8.88
C LEU A 138 0.60 -3.42 -8.00
N TRP A 139 0.47 -4.50 -7.25
CA TRP A 139 1.57 -4.97 -6.39
C TRP A 139 2.79 -5.41 -7.20
N ILE A 140 2.59 -6.08 -8.32
CA ILE A 140 3.68 -6.46 -9.22
C ILE A 140 4.46 -5.22 -9.65
N ASP A 141 3.76 -4.16 -10.05
CA ASP A 141 4.40 -2.91 -10.49
C ASP A 141 5.11 -2.19 -9.33
N ILE A 142 4.54 -2.21 -8.14
CA ILE A 142 5.16 -1.65 -6.94
C ILE A 142 6.45 -2.40 -6.59
N LYS A 143 6.42 -3.74 -6.58
CA LYS A 143 7.60 -4.55 -6.29
C LYS A 143 8.74 -4.26 -7.28
N LYS A 144 8.38 -4.16 -8.55
CA LYS A 144 9.37 -3.82 -9.58
C LYS A 144 9.98 -2.45 -9.34
N ALA A 145 9.14 -1.46 -9.02
CA ALA A 145 9.62 -0.10 -8.72
C ALA A 145 10.57 -0.08 -7.52
N ILE A 146 10.24 -0.82 -6.47
CA ILE A 146 11.11 -0.94 -5.29
C ILE A 146 12.43 -1.61 -5.64
N SER A 147 12.40 -2.67 -6.44
CA SER A 147 13.62 -3.35 -6.89
C SER A 147 14.50 -2.41 -7.72
N ASP A 148 13.91 -1.68 -8.66
CA ASP A 148 14.63 -0.71 -9.48
C ASP A 148 15.22 0.43 -8.62
N PHE A 149 14.50 0.84 -7.58
CA PHE A 149 14.98 1.84 -6.62
C PHE A 149 16.29 1.39 -5.94
N TRP A 150 16.34 0.15 -5.44
CA TRP A 150 17.55 -0.37 -4.82
C TRP A 150 18.72 -0.44 -5.79
N ASP A 151 18.46 -0.79 -7.05
CA ASP A 151 19.49 -0.86 -8.07
C ASP A 151 20.12 0.51 -8.39
N LYS A 152 19.36 1.58 -8.20
CA LYS A 152 19.82 2.97 -8.44
C LYS A 152 20.53 3.58 -7.23
N LEU A 153 20.35 3.03 -6.04
CA LEU A 153 21.05 3.46 -4.85
C LEU A 153 22.47 2.89 -4.84
#